data_d528483033871e784a4ed7b25d5b9e85
#
_entry.id   d528483033871e784a4ed7b25d5b9e85
#
_cell.length_a   1.000
_cell.length_b   1.000
_cell.length_c   1.000
_cell.angle_alpha   90.00
_cell.angle_beta   90.00
_cell.angle_gamma   90.00
#
_symmetry.space_group_name_H-M   'P 1'
#
loop_
_entity.id
_entity.type
_entity.pdbx_description
1 polymer ?
#
loop_
_entity_poly.entity_id
_entity_poly.type
_entity_poly.pdbx_seq_one_letter_code
_entity_poly.pdbx_strand_id
1 'polypeptide(L)'
;MTVDALTDFLPLEVTLDVKTVRHDTLKIAERCEAELGEEQGSFIEGCPRDWGTLPIPDGPITVGIDGGSVRDWEAKQHNVEVIVGKSTRAFTRDEDEETPSSKRFGLVQTVDTKSKRRLHEVLQSQGFQLNQPITFFSDGGDSVRDLQLDMSPEAEHILDWFPLTRRLTVLDQYAKGLVHCDQTLGEEIRQKIERLKWSLWHGNLYKAF
;
A
#
# COMPACT_ATOMS: atom_id res chain seq x y z
N MET A 1 -4.52 15.50 22.33
CA MET A 1 -4.55 15.72 20.87
C MET A 1 -5.81 15.16 20.20
N THR A 2 -6.18 13.91 20.39
CA THR A 2 -7.35 13.31 19.72
C THR A 2 -8.69 13.87 20.23
N VAL A 3 -8.82 14.13 21.52
CA VAL A 3 -10.07 14.70 22.12
C VAL A 3 -10.26 16.13 21.68
N ASP A 4 -9.19 16.94 21.70
CA ASP A 4 -9.24 18.33 21.27
C ASP A 4 -9.64 18.42 19.78
N ALA A 5 -9.05 17.57 18.94
CA ALA A 5 -9.41 17.51 17.52
C ALA A 5 -10.89 17.12 17.31
N LEU A 6 -11.42 16.17 18.09
CA LEU A 6 -12.84 15.81 17.99
C LEU A 6 -13.75 16.98 18.41
N THR A 7 -13.36 17.72 19.43
CA THR A 7 -14.10 18.87 19.90
C THR A 7 -14.07 20.03 18.90
N ASP A 8 -12.95 20.20 18.20
CA ASP A 8 -12.77 21.26 17.21
C ASP A 8 -13.53 21.01 15.90
N PHE A 9 -13.63 19.74 15.49
CA PHE A 9 -14.22 19.36 14.20
C PHE A 9 -15.67 18.88 14.27
N LEU A 10 -16.15 18.49 15.44
CA LEU A 10 -17.51 18.01 15.61
C LEU A 10 -18.33 18.94 16.51
N PRO A 11 -19.60 19.21 16.19
CA PRO A 11 -20.51 20.00 17.04
C PRO A 11 -20.95 19.16 18.24
N LEU A 12 -20.03 18.94 19.19
CA LEU A 12 -20.29 18.14 20.37
C LEU A 12 -20.73 19.06 21.50
N GLU A 13 -21.94 18.80 22.03
CA GLU A 13 -22.47 19.53 23.16
C GLU A 13 -21.92 19.03 24.51
N VAL A 14 -21.11 17.98 24.51
CA VAL A 14 -20.61 17.30 25.71
C VAL A 14 -19.08 17.31 25.73
N THR A 15 -18.54 17.60 26.91
CA THR A 15 -17.08 17.46 27.15
C THR A 15 -16.70 15.99 27.06
N LEU A 16 -15.86 15.65 26.08
CA LEU A 16 -15.36 14.29 25.91
C LEU A 16 -14.18 14.02 26.85
N ASP A 17 -14.27 12.91 27.60
CA ASP A 17 -13.11 12.40 28.34
C ASP A 17 -12.29 11.46 27.46
N VAL A 18 -10.96 11.51 27.62
CA VAL A 18 -9.99 10.64 26.88
C VAL A 18 -10.33 9.16 27.07
N LYS A 19 -10.78 8.77 28.27
CA LYS A 19 -11.14 7.37 28.56
C LYS A 19 -12.39 6.94 27.79
N THR A 20 -13.38 7.82 27.69
CA THR A 20 -14.61 7.56 26.94
C THR A 20 -14.29 7.39 25.45
N VAL A 21 -13.53 8.31 24.87
CA VAL A 21 -13.11 8.21 23.45
C VAL A 21 -12.34 6.93 23.19
N ARG A 22 -11.40 6.56 24.07
CA ARG A 22 -10.66 5.30 23.93
C ARG A 22 -11.58 4.08 24.04
N HIS A 23 -12.47 4.05 24.99
CA HIS A 23 -13.42 2.94 25.18
C HIS A 23 -14.31 2.77 23.94
N ASP A 24 -14.91 3.84 23.46
CA ASP A 24 -15.81 3.80 22.31
C ASP A 24 -15.06 3.44 21.02
N THR A 25 -13.82 3.94 20.86
CA THR A 25 -12.95 3.55 19.73
C THR A 25 -12.67 2.04 19.74
N LEU A 26 -12.32 1.47 20.90
CA LEU A 26 -12.08 0.02 21.02
C LEU A 26 -13.35 -0.78 20.74
N LYS A 27 -14.49 -0.36 21.27
CA LYS A 27 -15.79 -1.01 21.04
C LYS A 27 -16.20 -1.00 19.57
N ILE A 28 -15.95 0.11 18.87
CA ILE A 28 -16.19 0.20 17.42
C ILE A 28 -15.23 -0.71 16.68
N ALA A 29 -13.94 -0.72 17.04
CA ALA A 29 -12.94 -1.58 16.43
C ALA A 29 -13.28 -3.06 16.59
N GLU A 30 -13.69 -3.49 17.78
CA GLU A 30 -14.13 -4.88 18.05
C GLU A 30 -15.34 -5.28 17.18
N ARG A 31 -16.30 -4.37 17.02
CA ARG A 31 -17.44 -4.60 16.14
C ARG A 31 -17.01 -4.73 14.68
N CYS A 32 -16.21 -3.81 14.19
CA CYS A 32 -15.68 -3.86 12.82
C CYS A 32 -14.88 -5.14 12.57
N GLU A 33 -14.10 -5.59 13.57
CA GLU A 33 -13.33 -6.82 13.49
C GLU A 33 -14.24 -8.07 13.44
N ALA A 34 -15.33 -8.08 14.21
CA ALA A 34 -16.31 -9.17 14.18
C ALA A 34 -17.09 -9.22 12.85
N GLU A 35 -17.38 -8.06 12.25
CA GLU A 35 -18.08 -7.94 10.97
C GLU A 35 -17.17 -8.28 9.77
N LEU A 36 -15.83 -8.21 9.91
CA LEU A 36 -14.88 -8.40 8.82
C LEU A 36 -14.91 -9.81 8.21
N GLY A 37 -15.36 -10.82 8.94
CA GLY A 37 -15.32 -12.22 8.53
C GLY A 37 -13.96 -12.88 8.74
N GLU A 38 -13.81 -14.09 8.20
CA GLU A 38 -12.61 -14.91 8.41
C GLU A 38 -11.56 -14.70 7.32
N GLU A 39 -10.28 -14.84 7.69
CA GLU A 39 -9.17 -14.86 6.75
C GLU A 39 -9.22 -16.13 5.91
N GLN A 40 -8.85 -16.04 4.65
CA GLN A 40 -8.77 -17.16 3.73
C GLN A 40 -7.38 -17.25 3.11
N GLY A 41 -6.99 -18.46 2.72
CA GLY A 41 -5.71 -18.70 2.04
C GLY A 41 -5.63 -17.98 0.68
N SER A 42 -6.77 -17.88 -0.01
CA SER A 42 -6.93 -17.12 -1.26
C SER A 42 -8.36 -16.62 -1.36
N PHE A 43 -8.53 -15.43 -1.91
CA PHE A 43 -9.82 -14.86 -2.30
C PHE A 43 -10.08 -14.98 -3.81
N ILE A 44 -9.20 -15.66 -4.52
CA ILE A 44 -9.35 -15.95 -5.94
C ILE A 44 -10.20 -17.21 -6.07
N GLU A 45 -11.44 -17.04 -6.50
CA GLU A 45 -12.39 -18.13 -6.66
C GLU A 45 -12.59 -18.49 -8.14
N GLY A 46 -12.88 -19.77 -8.40
CA GLY A 46 -13.18 -20.25 -9.74
C GLY A 46 -11.97 -20.42 -10.66
N CYS A 47 -12.26 -20.68 -11.93
CA CYS A 47 -11.24 -20.82 -12.96
C CYS A 47 -11.12 -19.51 -13.76
N PRO A 48 -9.90 -19.03 -14.07
CA PRO A 48 -9.71 -17.83 -14.90
C PRO A 48 -10.49 -17.85 -16.23
N ARG A 49 -10.75 -19.03 -16.80
CA ARG A 49 -11.57 -19.17 -18.00
C ARG A 49 -13.02 -18.74 -17.79
N ASP A 50 -13.54 -18.94 -16.59
CA ASP A 50 -14.93 -18.65 -16.25
C ASP A 50 -15.12 -17.16 -15.99
N TRP A 51 -14.04 -16.44 -15.65
CA TRP A 51 -14.09 -14.99 -15.40
C TRP A 51 -14.47 -14.18 -16.64
N GLY A 52 -14.15 -14.69 -17.84
CA GLY A 52 -14.60 -14.09 -19.10
C GLY A 52 -16.11 -14.09 -19.30
N THR A 53 -16.86 -14.87 -18.51
CA THR A 53 -18.35 -14.93 -18.54
C THR A 53 -18.99 -13.94 -17.55
N LEU A 54 -18.20 -13.34 -16.67
CA LEU A 54 -18.67 -12.34 -15.72
C LEU A 54 -19.11 -11.07 -16.46
N PRO A 55 -20.04 -10.29 -15.87
CA PRO A 55 -20.38 -8.98 -16.41
C PRO A 55 -19.15 -8.10 -16.62
N ILE A 56 -19.21 -7.20 -17.58
CA ILE A 56 -18.14 -6.23 -17.81
C ILE A 56 -18.04 -5.34 -16.57
N PRO A 57 -16.87 -5.23 -15.91
CA PRO A 57 -16.71 -4.40 -14.73
C PRO A 57 -16.75 -2.90 -15.08
N ASP A 58 -17.16 -2.09 -14.12
CA ASP A 58 -17.30 -0.62 -14.26
C ASP A 58 -15.95 0.13 -14.32
N GLY A 59 -15.01 -0.37 -15.06
CA GLY A 59 -13.68 0.23 -15.23
C GLY A 59 -12.64 -0.31 -14.23
N PRO A 60 -11.38 0.10 -14.35
CA PRO A 60 -10.28 -0.40 -13.53
C PRO A 60 -10.32 0.15 -12.11
N ILE A 61 -9.74 -0.61 -11.18
CA ILE A 61 -9.48 -0.17 -9.81
C ILE A 61 -7.99 0.11 -9.65
N THR A 62 -7.67 1.22 -9.02
CA THR A 62 -6.30 1.58 -8.65
C THR A 62 -6.14 1.50 -7.15
N VAL A 63 -5.13 0.77 -6.67
CA VAL A 63 -4.83 0.56 -5.26
C VAL A 63 -3.43 1.04 -4.96
N GLY A 64 -3.31 2.11 -4.19
CA GLY A 64 -2.04 2.53 -3.61
C GLY A 64 -1.85 1.87 -2.25
N ILE A 65 -0.72 1.21 -2.04
CA ILE A 65 -0.36 0.58 -0.76
C ILE A 65 1.04 1.04 -0.37
N ASP A 66 1.20 1.43 0.88
CA ASP A 66 2.47 1.84 1.45
C ASP A 66 2.70 1.16 2.79
N GLY A 67 3.91 0.68 3.00
CA GLY A 67 4.35 0.02 4.22
C GLY A 67 5.34 0.88 5.00
N GLY A 68 5.18 0.94 6.30
CA GLY A 68 6.08 1.70 7.16
C GLY A 68 6.36 1.01 8.49
N SER A 69 7.57 1.18 9.01
CA SER A 69 7.92 0.70 10.33
C SER A 69 7.71 1.78 11.37
N VAL A 70 6.90 1.49 12.37
CA VAL A 70 6.68 2.34 13.53
C VAL A 70 7.36 1.70 14.74
N ARG A 71 8.07 2.51 15.52
CA ARG A 71 8.72 2.03 16.74
C ARG A 71 7.67 1.70 17.78
N ASP A 72 7.75 0.49 18.35
CA ASP A 72 6.93 0.12 19.48
C ASP A 72 7.33 0.97 20.70
N TRP A 73 6.34 1.61 21.30
CA TRP A 73 6.56 2.48 22.46
C TRP A 73 6.85 1.69 23.74
N GLU A 74 6.24 0.53 23.90
CA GLU A 74 6.41 -0.33 25.09
C GLU A 74 7.66 -1.19 24.95
N ALA A 75 7.85 -1.84 23.80
CA ALA A 75 9.01 -2.66 23.49
C ALA A 75 9.96 -1.93 22.53
N LYS A 76 10.69 -0.95 23.04
CA LYS A 76 11.54 -0.01 22.25
C LYS A 76 12.55 -0.67 21.30
N GLN A 77 12.78 -1.97 21.41
CA GLN A 77 13.68 -2.75 20.55
C GLN A 77 12.94 -3.38 19.35
N HIS A 78 11.61 -3.32 19.34
CA HIS A 78 10.80 -3.86 18.26
C HIS A 78 10.19 -2.74 17.44
N ASN A 79 10.12 -2.96 16.14
CA ASN A 79 9.35 -2.15 15.23
C ASN A 79 8.11 -2.94 14.82
N VAL A 80 6.98 -2.27 14.74
CA VAL A 80 5.76 -2.81 14.16
C VAL A 80 5.64 -2.31 12.74
N GLU A 81 5.34 -3.19 11.81
CA GLU A 81 5.06 -2.84 10.44
C GLU A 81 3.59 -2.44 10.31
N VAL A 82 3.38 -1.25 9.77
CA VAL A 82 2.05 -0.71 9.48
C VAL A 82 1.89 -0.60 7.98
N ILE A 83 0.82 -1.17 7.46
CA ILE A 83 0.45 -1.04 6.05
C ILE A 83 -0.78 -0.15 5.97
N VAL A 84 -0.75 0.82 5.08
CA VAL A 84 -1.88 1.69 4.76
C VAL A 84 -2.14 1.65 3.26
N GLY A 85 -3.40 1.74 2.88
CA GLY A 85 -3.74 1.77 1.48
C GLY A 85 -4.99 2.58 1.17
N LYS A 86 -5.07 2.94 -0.10
CA LYS A 86 -6.20 3.64 -0.68
C LYS A 86 -6.58 2.98 -2.00
N SER A 87 -7.81 2.54 -2.10
CA SER A 87 -8.41 2.07 -3.34
C SER A 87 -9.27 3.16 -3.96
N THR A 88 -9.16 3.34 -5.26
CA THR A 88 -9.93 4.32 -6.03
C THR A 88 -10.45 3.66 -7.31
N ARG A 89 -11.74 3.75 -7.58
CA ARG A 89 -12.28 3.39 -8.88
C ARG A 89 -11.81 4.40 -9.91
N ALA A 90 -11.56 3.94 -11.13
CA ALA A 90 -11.19 4.84 -12.21
C ALA A 90 -12.26 5.92 -12.37
N PHE A 91 -11.78 7.11 -12.66
CA PHE A 91 -12.59 8.24 -13.00
C PHE A 91 -13.38 7.92 -14.27
N THR A 92 -14.64 7.55 -14.14
CA THR A 92 -15.60 7.80 -15.20
C THR A 92 -15.76 9.32 -15.26
N ARG A 93 -15.46 9.87 -16.40
CA ARG A 93 -15.57 11.31 -16.66
C ARG A 93 -17.03 11.66 -16.97
N ASP A 94 -17.95 11.13 -16.16
CA ASP A 94 -19.33 11.60 -16.17
C ASP A 94 -19.35 12.89 -15.35
N GLU A 95 -19.66 13.97 -16.01
CA GLU A 95 -19.61 15.35 -15.51
C GLU A 95 -20.48 15.58 -14.25
N ASP A 96 -21.24 14.58 -13.82
CA ASP A 96 -22.18 14.65 -12.69
C ASP A 96 -21.68 13.96 -11.39
N GLU A 97 -20.58 13.21 -11.39
CA GLU A 97 -19.99 12.66 -10.15
C GLU A 97 -18.81 13.51 -9.65
N GLU A 98 -19.09 14.38 -8.70
CA GLU A 98 -18.14 15.35 -8.14
C GLU A 98 -16.91 14.74 -7.45
N THR A 99 -16.88 13.44 -7.10
CA THR A 99 -15.69 12.80 -6.50
C THR A 99 -15.60 11.31 -6.79
N PRO A 100 -14.41 10.80 -7.21
CA PRO A 100 -14.22 9.37 -7.39
C PRO A 100 -14.41 8.63 -6.07
N SER A 101 -15.17 7.54 -6.09
CA SER A 101 -15.35 6.67 -4.93
C SER A 101 -13.99 6.11 -4.50
N SER A 102 -13.49 6.57 -3.36
CA SER A 102 -12.25 6.08 -2.79
C SER A 102 -12.47 5.53 -1.39
N LYS A 103 -11.82 4.39 -1.09
CA LYS A 103 -11.82 3.79 0.24
C LYS A 103 -10.40 3.62 0.75
N ARG A 104 -10.26 3.65 2.06
CA ARG A 104 -8.97 3.51 2.74
C ARG A 104 -9.01 2.32 3.67
N PHE A 105 -7.87 1.70 3.84
CA PHE A 105 -7.65 0.65 4.83
C PHE A 105 -6.30 0.86 5.52
N GLY A 106 -6.15 0.25 6.67
CA GLY A 106 -4.89 0.23 7.39
C GLY A 106 -4.87 -0.96 8.33
N LEU A 107 -3.69 -1.50 8.53
CA LEU A 107 -3.47 -2.65 9.39
C LEU A 107 -2.06 -2.59 10.00
N VAL A 108 -1.88 -3.30 11.10
CA VAL A 108 -0.58 -3.52 11.70
C VAL A 108 -0.14 -4.94 11.34
N GLN A 109 0.66 -5.06 10.30
CA GLN A 109 1.06 -6.35 9.70
C GLN A 109 1.62 -7.35 10.71
N THR A 110 2.35 -6.85 11.70
CA THR A 110 3.00 -7.70 12.73
C THR A 110 1.99 -8.44 13.64
N VAL A 111 0.78 -7.90 13.80
CA VAL A 111 -0.23 -8.44 14.73
C VAL A 111 -1.56 -8.77 14.06
N ASP A 112 -1.79 -8.27 12.87
CA ASP A 112 -3.03 -8.52 12.13
C ASP A 112 -3.02 -9.92 11.52
N THR A 113 -4.04 -10.69 11.80
CA THR A 113 -4.22 -12.04 11.25
C THR A 113 -5.17 -12.09 10.07
N LYS A 114 -5.72 -10.94 9.65
CA LYS A 114 -6.74 -10.81 8.60
C LYS A 114 -6.39 -9.77 7.54
N SER A 115 -5.10 -9.62 7.24
CA SER A 115 -4.59 -8.58 6.34
C SER A 115 -5.17 -8.66 4.93
N LYS A 116 -5.26 -9.87 4.39
CA LYS A 116 -5.84 -10.12 3.05
C LYS A 116 -7.34 -9.85 3.05
N ARG A 117 -8.04 -10.28 4.09
CA ARG A 117 -9.47 -10.04 4.26
C ARG A 117 -9.80 -8.56 4.27
N ARG A 118 -9.00 -7.74 4.94
CA ARG A 118 -9.20 -6.27 4.97
C ARG A 118 -9.12 -5.66 3.58
N LEU A 119 -8.10 -6.01 2.80
CA LEU A 119 -7.97 -5.52 1.43
C LEU A 119 -9.14 -6.03 0.57
N HIS A 120 -9.47 -7.31 0.68
CA HIS A 120 -10.58 -7.92 -0.06
C HIS A 120 -11.90 -7.21 0.22
N GLU A 121 -12.24 -6.95 1.49
CA GLU A 121 -13.48 -6.24 1.87
C GLU A 121 -13.54 -4.82 1.30
N VAL A 122 -12.41 -4.12 1.29
CA VAL A 122 -12.35 -2.79 0.67
C VAL A 122 -12.66 -2.89 -0.83
N LEU A 123 -12.06 -3.84 -1.53
CA LEU A 123 -12.29 -4.05 -2.96
C LEU A 123 -13.74 -4.50 -3.23
N GLN A 124 -14.24 -5.47 -2.48
CA GLN A 124 -15.63 -5.95 -2.58
C GLN A 124 -16.64 -4.83 -2.36
N SER A 125 -16.41 -3.98 -1.37
CA SER A 125 -17.27 -2.83 -1.10
C SER A 125 -17.29 -1.77 -2.20
N GLN A 126 -16.35 -1.86 -3.15
CA GLN A 126 -16.32 -1.05 -4.38
C GLN A 126 -16.82 -1.82 -5.61
N GLY A 127 -17.41 -3.01 -5.41
CA GLY A 127 -17.94 -3.83 -6.50
C GLY A 127 -16.84 -4.55 -7.29
N PHE A 128 -15.74 -4.91 -6.65
CA PHE A 128 -14.67 -5.71 -7.26
C PHE A 128 -15.21 -7.02 -7.84
N GLN A 129 -14.75 -7.36 -9.03
CA GLN A 129 -15.01 -8.62 -9.71
C GLN A 129 -13.68 -9.27 -10.11
N LEU A 130 -13.65 -10.59 -10.22
CA LEU A 130 -12.42 -11.33 -10.55
C LEU A 130 -11.86 -11.01 -11.95
N ASN A 131 -12.69 -10.54 -12.88
CA ASN A 131 -12.28 -10.07 -14.20
C ASN A 131 -11.94 -8.57 -14.23
N GLN A 132 -11.90 -7.90 -13.07
CA GLN A 132 -11.62 -6.47 -12.98
C GLN A 132 -10.14 -6.19 -13.19
N PRO A 133 -9.76 -5.28 -14.09
CA PRO A 133 -8.40 -4.77 -14.15
C PRO A 133 -8.04 -4.02 -12.86
N ILE A 134 -6.97 -4.44 -12.20
CA ILE A 134 -6.42 -3.75 -11.03
C ILE A 134 -5.00 -3.31 -11.31
N THR A 135 -4.67 -2.09 -10.92
CA THR A 135 -3.31 -1.58 -10.89
C THR A 135 -2.90 -1.27 -9.46
N PHE A 136 -1.83 -1.88 -9.00
CA PHE A 136 -1.25 -1.61 -7.68
C PHE A 136 -0.07 -0.65 -7.79
N PHE A 137 -0.03 0.32 -6.88
CA PHE A 137 1.11 1.21 -6.67
C PHE A 137 1.71 0.95 -5.30
N SER A 138 3.00 0.67 -5.22
CA SER A 138 3.67 0.47 -3.94
C SER A 138 5.17 0.77 -4.01
N ASP A 139 5.81 0.80 -2.85
CA ASP A 139 7.26 0.88 -2.69
C ASP A 139 7.99 -0.45 -3.01
N GLY A 140 7.22 -1.53 -3.21
CA GLY A 140 7.74 -2.86 -3.53
C GLY A 140 8.24 -3.64 -2.31
N GLY A 141 7.79 -3.29 -1.10
CA GLY A 141 8.02 -4.09 0.11
C GLY A 141 7.40 -5.49 0.00
N ASP A 142 8.06 -6.50 0.57
CA ASP A 142 7.62 -7.91 0.44
C ASP A 142 6.19 -8.10 0.96
N SER A 143 5.87 -7.59 2.16
CA SER A 143 4.54 -7.69 2.78
C SER A 143 3.44 -7.08 1.92
N VAL A 144 3.74 -5.96 1.26
CA VAL A 144 2.81 -5.27 0.35
C VAL A 144 2.64 -6.07 -0.93
N ARG A 145 3.73 -6.64 -1.44
CA ARG A 145 3.71 -7.47 -2.64
C ARG A 145 2.92 -8.75 -2.44
N ASP A 146 3.05 -9.39 -1.28
CA ASP A 146 2.30 -10.58 -0.92
C ASP A 146 0.78 -10.31 -0.90
N LEU A 147 0.34 -9.20 -0.27
CA LEU A 147 -1.07 -8.80 -0.29
C LEU A 147 -1.62 -8.62 -1.72
N GLN A 148 -0.84 -8.01 -2.59
CA GLN A 148 -1.22 -7.82 -3.99
C GLN A 148 -1.38 -9.15 -4.72
N LEU A 149 -0.40 -10.07 -4.58
CA LEU A 149 -0.42 -11.38 -5.24
C LEU A 149 -1.59 -12.25 -4.78
N ASP A 150 -1.95 -12.14 -3.50
CA ASP A 150 -3.10 -12.84 -2.93
C ASP A 150 -4.46 -12.34 -3.45
N MET A 151 -4.52 -11.08 -3.88
CA MET A 151 -5.76 -10.50 -4.42
C MET A 151 -5.88 -10.68 -5.93
N SER A 152 -4.81 -10.44 -6.67
CA SER A 152 -4.78 -10.56 -8.11
C SER A 152 -3.35 -10.76 -8.61
N PRO A 153 -2.92 -12.01 -8.86
CA PRO A 153 -1.56 -12.31 -9.32
C PRO A 153 -1.20 -11.66 -10.65
N GLU A 154 -2.20 -11.45 -11.51
CA GLU A 154 -2.04 -10.85 -12.85
C GLU A 154 -2.21 -9.33 -12.87
N ALA A 155 -2.48 -8.72 -11.71
CA ALA A 155 -2.63 -7.27 -11.62
C ALA A 155 -1.32 -6.56 -12.02
N GLU A 156 -1.48 -5.44 -12.71
CA GLU A 156 -0.36 -4.56 -12.98
C GLU A 156 0.20 -4.00 -11.67
N HIS A 157 1.53 -4.02 -11.55
CA HIS A 157 2.22 -3.44 -10.39
C HIS A 157 3.18 -2.36 -10.83
N ILE A 158 2.94 -1.15 -10.36
CA ILE A 158 3.79 0.02 -10.62
C ILE A 158 4.56 0.33 -9.33
N LEU A 159 5.88 0.25 -9.43
CA LEU A 159 6.78 0.60 -8.32
C LEU A 159 6.94 2.11 -8.20
N ASP A 160 6.90 2.61 -6.98
CA ASP A 160 7.26 3.98 -6.69
C ASP A 160 8.75 4.21 -7.00
N TRP A 161 9.01 5.29 -7.72
CA TRP A 161 10.36 5.68 -8.10
C TRP A 161 11.21 6.15 -6.92
N PHE A 162 10.60 6.72 -5.91
CA PHE A 162 11.32 7.28 -4.77
C PHE A 162 12.16 6.26 -3.99
N PRO A 163 11.66 5.07 -3.58
CA PRO A 163 12.48 4.04 -2.95
C PRO A 163 13.64 3.57 -3.81
N LEU A 164 13.44 3.44 -5.12
CA LEU A 164 14.51 3.09 -6.06
C LEU A 164 15.63 4.14 -6.08
N THR A 165 15.27 5.41 -6.21
CA THR A 165 16.26 6.50 -6.22
C THR A 165 17.00 6.61 -4.89
N ARG A 166 16.32 6.37 -3.77
CA ARG A 166 16.95 6.33 -2.45
C ARG A 166 18.03 5.26 -2.38
N ARG A 167 17.75 4.04 -2.85
CA ARG A 167 18.73 2.94 -2.89
C ARG A 167 19.92 3.28 -3.79
N LEU A 168 19.67 3.83 -4.97
CA LEU A 168 20.73 4.28 -5.88
C LEU A 168 21.59 5.39 -5.27
N THR A 169 20.98 6.31 -4.52
CA THR A 169 21.71 7.36 -3.79
C THR A 169 22.65 6.77 -2.73
N VAL A 170 22.16 5.78 -1.97
CA VAL A 170 23.00 5.07 -0.97
C VAL A 170 24.17 4.36 -1.66
N LEU A 171 23.94 3.68 -2.78
CA LEU A 171 25.01 3.06 -3.56
C LEU A 171 26.03 4.08 -4.07
N ASP A 172 25.60 5.26 -4.56
CA ASP A 172 26.50 6.34 -4.97
C ASP A 172 27.33 6.87 -3.79
N GLN A 173 26.75 6.93 -2.58
CA GLN A 173 27.51 7.30 -1.38
C GLN A 173 28.61 6.29 -1.04
N TYR A 174 28.32 4.99 -1.12
CA TYR A 174 29.36 3.96 -0.98
C TYR A 174 30.45 4.07 -2.05
N ALA A 175 30.05 4.29 -3.30
CA ALA A 175 31.01 4.47 -4.39
C ALA A 175 31.91 5.71 -4.19
N LYS A 176 31.36 6.81 -3.66
CA LYS A 176 32.15 8.00 -3.25
C LYS A 176 33.17 7.66 -2.15
N GLY A 177 32.81 6.81 -1.20
CA GLY A 177 33.74 6.31 -0.19
C GLY A 177 34.89 5.52 -0.82
N LEU A 178 34.60 4.69 -1.83
CA LEU A 178 35.62 3.92 -2.54
C LEU A 178 36.61 4.80 -3.33
N VAL A 179 36.20 5.95 -3.85
CA VAL A 179 37.09 6.89 -4.55
C VAL A 179 38.29 7.28 -3.69
N HIS A 180 38.16 7.31 -2.37
CA HIS A 180 39.28 7.61 -1.46
C HIS A 180 40.30 6.46 -1.33
N CYS A 181 39.89 5.22 -1.63
CA CYS A 181 40.74 4.05 -1.56
C CYS A 181 41.28 3.64 -2.95
N ASP A 182 40.40 3.69 -3.96
CA ASP A 182 40.67 3.40 -5.36
C ASP A 182 39.82 4.33 -6.22
N GLN A 183 40.48 5.39 -6.72
CA GLN A 183 39.81 6.43 -7.49
C GLN A 183 39.21 5.88 -8.77
N THR A 184 39.95 5.03 -9.49
CA THR A 184 39.51 4.49 -10.79
C THR A 184 38.27 3.63 -10.61
N LEU A 185 38.30 2.70 -9.66
CA LEU A 185 37.21 1.80 -9.39
C LEU A 185 35.95 2.57 -8.88
N GLY A 186 36.18 3.52 -7.98
CA GLY A 186 35.07 4.32 -7.42
C GLY A 186 34.36 5.15 -8.50
N GLU A 187 35.09 5.78 -9.39
CA GLU A 187 34.52 6.54 -10.50
C GLU A 187 33.82 5.66 -11.53
N GLU A 188 34.37 4.48 -11.84
CA GLU A 188 33.72 3.52 -12.73
C GLU A 188 32.36 3.03 -12.17
N ILE A 189 32.31 2.70 -10.88
CA ILE A 189 31.07 2.30 -10.21
C ILE A 189 30.05 3.42 -10.26
N ARG A 190 30.42 4.66 -9.98
CA ARG A 190 29.53 5.81 -10.04
C ARG A 190 28.93 6.02 -11.43
N GLN A 191 29.74 5.88 -12.47
CA GLN A 191 29.25 5.94 -13.86
C GLN A 191 28.25 4.82 -14.16
N LYS A 192 28.47 3.61 -13.64
CA LYS A 192 27.54 2.49 -13.80
C LYS A 192 26.20 2.78 -13.07
N ILE A 193 26.24 3.34 -11.86
CA ILE A 193 25.03 3.73 -11.10
C ILE A 193 24.23 4.79 -11.86
N GLU A 194 24.88 5.81 -12.42
CA GLU A 194 24.20 6.83 -13.22
C GLU A 194 23.55 6.26 -14.48
N ARG A 195 24.22 5.36 -15.18
CA ARG A 195 23.67 4.66 -16.35
C ARG A 195 22.48 3.79 -15.96
N LEU A 196 22.57 3.07 -14.84
CA LEU A 196 21.51 2.25 -14.29
C LEU A 196 20.26 3.12 -13.98
N LYS A 197 20.47 4.21 -13.25
CA LYS A 197 19.40 5.18 -12.91
C LYS A 197 18.70 5.70 -14.16
N TRP A 198 19.48 6.11 -15.16
CA TRP A 198 18.95 6.60 -16.44
C TRP A 198 18.16 5.52 -17.20
N SER A 199 18.68 4.30 -17.24
CA SER A 199 18.01 3.18 -17.91
C SER A 199 16.69 2.82 -17.24
N LEU A 200 16.65 2.77 -15.89
CA LEU A 200 15.45 2.51 -15.13
C LEU A 200 14.40 3.63 -15.31
N TRP A 201 14.83 4.89 -15.29
CA TRP A 201 13.93 6.04 -15.52
C TRP A 201 13.22 5.98 -16.87
N HIS A 202 13.91 5.51 -17.90
CA HIS A 202 13.34 5.35 -19.24
C HIS A 202 12.70 3.98 -19.49
N GLY A 203 12.51 3.16 -18.45
CA GLY A 203 11.92 1.81 -18.57
C GLY A 203 12.75 0.82 -19.38
N ASN A 204 14.03 1.11 -19.60
CA ASN A 204 14.90 0.24 -20.36
C ASN A 204 15.61 -0.79 -19.48
N LEU A 205 14.85 -1.79 -19.03
CA LEU A 205 15.33 -2.83 -18.13
C LEU A 205 16.46 -3.63 -18.74
N TYR A 206 16.41 -3.89 -20.05
CA TYR A 206 17.47 -4.65 -20.75
C TYR A 206 18.85 -3.99 -20.66
N LYS A 207 18.92 -2.66 -20.65
CA LYS A 207 20.17 -1.91 -20.48
C LYS A 207 20.55 -1.68 -19.02
N ALA A 208 19.62 -1.92 -18.11
CA ALA A 208 19.85 -1.78 -16.67
C ALA A 208 20.56 -2.99 -16.07
N PHE A 209 20.43 -4.15 -16.69
CA PHE A 209 21.13 -5.39 -16.35
C PHE A 209 22.25 -5.69 -17.35
#